data_405455d4134a0324be9439184e4a603f
#
_entry.id   405455d4134a0324be9439184e4a603f
#
_cell.length_a   1.000
_cell.length_b   1.000
_cell.length_c   1.000
_cell.angle_alpha   90.00
_cell.angle_beta   90.00
_cell.angle_gamma   90.00
#
_symmetry.space_group_name_H-M   'P 1'
#
loop_
_entity.id
_entity.type
_entity.pdbx_description
1 polymer ?
#
loop_
_entity_poly.entity_id
_entity_poly.type
_entity_poly.pdbx_seq_one_letter_code
_entity_poly.pdbx_strand_id
1 'polypeptide(L)'
;MAKLSGKTAVVTGSTSGIGLAYARAFAGAGANIVLNGMGAPADIEKERSGIETDFKVKCVHSPADMTKPAEIAEMVALGENTFGSVDILVNNAGIQFVSPIEDFPIEKWDAIIAINLSSAFHGIRAAVPHMKKKGWGRIINTASAHSLVASPFKAAYVAAKHGIAGLTKTVALEVATNKITCNCISPGYVWTPLVEKQIPDTMKA
;
A
#
# COMPACT_ATOMS: atom_id res chain seq x y z
N MET A 1 -16.20 20.74 -8.93
CA MET A 1 -15.25 20.40 -7.84
C MET A 1 -14.68 19.01 -8.12
N ALA A 2 -13.39 18.81 -7.85
CA ALA A 2 -12.79 17.48 -7.95
C ALA A 2 -13.45 16.51 -6.95
N LYS A 3 -13.67 15.24 -7.37
CA LYS A 3 -14.45 14.24 -6.62
C LYS A 3 -13.95 13.95 -5.20
N LEU A 4 -12.63 14.15 -4.95
CA LEU A 4 -11.98 13.87 -3.67
C LEU A 4 -11.42 15.14 -2.99
N SER A 5 -11.90 16.32 -3.39
CA SER A 5 -11.48 17.58 -2.75
C SER A 5 -11.73 17.54 -1.24
N GLY A 6 -10.71 17.92 -0.45
CA GLY A 6 -10.76 17.87 1.01
C GLY A 6 -10.58 16.47 1.62
N LYS A 7 -10.29 15.45 0.81
CA LYS A 7 -9.94 14.10 1.27
C LYS A 7 -8.43 13.93 1.35
N THR A 8 -7.98 13.00 2.18
CA THR A 8 -6.57 12.62 2.30
C THR A 8 -6.39 11.14 1.99
N ALA A 9 -5.45 10.84 1.11
CA ALA A 9 -5.05 9.47 0.78
C ALA A 9 -3.63 9.19 1.30
N VAL A 10 -3.49 8.14 2.11
CA VAL A 10 -2.20 7.54 2.48
C VAL A 10 -1.95 6.35 1.56
N VAL A 11 -0.81 6.34 0.86
CA VAL A 11 -0.47 5.28 -0.10
C VAL A 11 0.89 4.70 0.25
N THR A 12 0.94 3.44 0.64
CA THR A 12 2.21 2.78 0.98
C THR A 12 2.94 2.29 -0.26
N GLY A 13 4.29 2.35 -0.25
CA GLY A 13 5.11 1.99 -1.41
C GLY A 13 4.80 2.85 -2.64
N SER A 14 4.65 4.15 -2.46
CA SER A 14 4.14 5.07 -3.48
C SER A 14 5.18 6.00 -4.10
N THR A 15 6.48 5.73 -3.87
CA THR A 15 7.57 6.44 -4.56
C THR A 15 7.86 5.92 -5.97
N SER A 16 7.20 4.83 -6.38
CA SER A 16 7.35 4.23 -7.72
C SER A 16 6.18 3.31 -8.09
N GLY A 17 6.15 2.84 -9.33
CA GLY A 17 5.28 1.76 -9.81
C GLY A 17 3.78 2.02 -9.59
N ILE A 18 3.05 0.96 -9.19
CA ILE A 18 1.60 1.01 -8.96
C ILE A 18 1.24 2.01 -7.86
N GLY A 19 2.02 2.06 -6.78
CA GLY A 19 1.76 2.97 -5.67
C GLY A 19 1.82 4.45 -6.08
N LEU A 20 2.81 4.83 -6.89
CA LEU A 20 2.91 6.19 -7.44
C LEU A 20 1.74 6.50 -8.38
N ALA A 21 1.33 5.54 -9.20
CA ALA A 21 0.16 5.70 -10.06
C ALA A 21 -1.13 5.94 -9.25
N TYR A 22 -1.33 5.21 -8.14
CA TYR A 22 -2.42 5.48 -7.21
C TYR A 22 -2.34 6.91 -6.64
N ALA A 23 -1.17 7.30 -6.12
CA ALA A 23 -0.99 8.62 -5.53
C ALA A 23 -1.32 9.73 -6.51
N ARG A 24 -0.82 9.66 -7.75
CA ARG A 24 -1.11 10.64 -8.82
C ARG A 24 -2.59 10.62 -9.23
N ALA A 25 -3.22 9.44 -9.30
CA ALA A 25 -4.64 9.34 -9.64
C ALA A 25 -5.55 9.98 -8.56
N PHE A 26 -5.25 9.75 -7.27
CA PHE A 26 -5.97 10.39 -6.17
C PHE A 26 -5.71 11.90 -6.13
N ALA A 27 -4.49 12.35 -6.37
CA ALA A 27 -4.14 13.76 -6.48
C ALA A 27 -4.92 14.43 -7.63
N GLY A 28 -4.98 13.78 -8.81
CA GLY A 28 -5.78 14.24 -9.95
C GLY A 28 -7.28 14.31 -9.66
N ALA A 29 -7.77 13.51 -8.72
CA ALA A 29 -9.13 13.60 -8.21
C ALA A 29 -9.31 14.65 -7.08
N GLY A 30 -8.24 15.35 -6.67
CA GLY A 30 -8.26 16.45 -5.72
C GLY A 30 -7.97 16.05 -4.26
N ALA A 31 -7.47 14.84 -3.98
CA ALA A 31 -7.08 14.44 -2.65
C ALA A 31 -5.67 14.95 -2.29
N ASN A 32 -5.45 15.30 -1.01
CA ASN A 32 -4.12 15.44 -0.46
C ASN A 32 -3.46 14.06 -0.30
N ILE A 33 -2.13 14.01 -0.42
CA ILE A 33 -1.40 12.74 -0.48
C ILE A 33 -0.37 12.63 0.64
N VAL A 34 -0.34 11.47 1.29
CA VAL A 34 0.82 11.01 2.06
C VAL A 34 1.50 9.93 1.23
N LEU A 35 2.66 10.26 0.66
CA LEU A 35 3.54 9.30 0.01
C LEU A 35 4.30 8.49 1.08
N ASN A 36 4.60 7.26 0.76
CA ASN A 36 5.49 6.43 1.55
C ASN A 36 6.39 5.59 0.64
N GLY A 37 7.59 5.40 1.03
CA GLY A 37 8.57 4.55 0.37
C GLY A 37 9.99 5.00 0.65
N MET A 38 10.93 4.12 0.32
CA MET A 38 12.35 4.36 0.44
C MET A 38 12.94 4.73 -0.91
N GLY A 39 14.05 5.45 -0.92
CA GLY A 39 14.75 5.84 -2.14
C GLY A 39 15.72 7.00 -1.88
N ALA A 40 16.35 7.50 -2.93
CA ALA A 40 17.18 8.70 -2.83
C ALA A 40 16.29 9.92 -2.49
N PRO A 41 16.67 10.75 -1.50
CA PRO A 41 15.85 11.89 -1.10
C PRO A 41 15.47 12.84 -2.25
N ALA A 42 16.36 13.02 -3.21
CA ALA A 42 16.09 13.86 -4.37
C ALA A 42 14.99 13.30 -5.29
N ASP A 43 14.96 11.98 -5.48
CA ASP A 43 13.93 11.32 -6.30
C ASP A 43 12.57 11.37 -5.59
N ILE A 44 12.55 11.14 -4.28
CA ILE A 44 11.33 11.24 -3.47
C ILE A 44 10.78 12.66 -3.53
N GLU A 45 11.62 13.67 -3.34
CA GLU A 45 11.21 15.08 -3.38
C GLU A 45 10.72 15.49 -4.78
N LYS A 46 11.33 14.98 -5.83
CA LYS A 46 10.86 15.19 -7.20
C LYS A 46 9.44 14.67 -7.41
N GLU A 47 9.11 13.45 -6.93
CA GLU A 47 7.76 12.91 -7.04
C GLU A 47 6.78 13.68 -6.15
N ARG A 48 7.16 14.00 -4.90
CA ARG A 48 6.35 14.77 -3.97
C ARG A 48 5.98 16.15 -4.54
N SER A 49 6.98 16.92 -4.93
CA SER A 49 6.78 18.28 -5.49
C SER A 49 6.11 18.25 -6.86
N GLY A 50 6.36 17.21 -7.65
CA GLY A 50 5.68 16.97 -8.92
C GLY A 50 4.18 16.79 -8.74
N ILE A 51 3.75 16.01 -7.74
CA ILE A 51 2.32 15.84 -7.42
C ILE A 51 1.69 17.19 -7.03
N GLU A 52 2.34 17.99 -6.20
CA GLU A 52 1.82 19.31 -5.81
C GLU A 52 1.72 20.26 -7.01
N THR A 53 2.73 20.25 -7.87
CA THR A 53 2.77 21.11 -9.05
C THR A 53 1.72 20.73 -10.10
N ASP A 54 1.58 19.43 -10.39
CA ASP A 54 0.70 18.96 -11.46
C ASP A 54 -0.79 19.05 -11.07
N PHE A 55 -1.10 18.75 -9.80
CA PHE A 55 -2.50 18.57 -9.38
C PHE A 55 -3.01 19.66 -8.42
N LYS A 56 -2.17 20.58 -7.96
CA LYS A 56 -2.52 21.68 -7.05
C LYS A 56 -3.14 21.19 -5.72
N VAL A 57 -2.67 20.05 -5.24
CA VAL A 57 -3.00 19.46 -3.92
C VAL A 57 -1.78 19.53 -3.01
N LYS A 58 -1.94 19.22 -1.73
CA LYS A 58 -0.80 19.10 -0.80
C LYS A 58 -0.29 17.67 -0.79
N CYS A 59 1.03 17.50 -0.69
CA CYS A 59 1.67 16.21 -0.65
C CYS A 59 2.81 16.21 0.37
N VAL A 60 2.81 15.23 1.27
CA VAL A 60 3.90 14.98 2.22
C VAL A 60 4.45 13.58 2.04
N HIS A 61 5.67 13.34 2.51
CA HIS A 61 6.31 12.03 2.50
C HIS A 61 6.52 11.52 3.91
N SER A 62 6.27 10.22 4.11
CA SER A 62 6.63 9.46 5.32
C SER A 62 7.69 8.40 4.98
N PRO A 63 8.84 8.38 5.65
CA PRO A 63 9.88 7.37 5.45
C PRO A 63 9.61 6.05 6.19
N ALA A 64 8.39 5.84 6.69
CA ALA A 64 8.04 4.69 7.52
C ALA A 64 8.46 3.36 6.90
N ASP A 65 9.17 2.57 7.69
CA ASP A 65 9.52 1.19 7.36
C ASP A 65 8.29 0.29 7.58
N MET A 66 7.84 -0.36 6.51
CA MET A 66 6.65 -1.21 6.55
C MET A 66 6.81 -2.50 7.36
N THR A 67 8.01 -2.79 7.89
CA THR A 67 8.24 -3.87 8.86
C THR A 67 7.97 -3.43 10.31
N LYS A 68 7.80 -2.12 10.55
CA LYS A 68 7.72 -1.54 11.89
C LYS A 68 6.32 -0.98 12.20
N PRO A 69 5.53 -1.64 13.04
CA PRO A 69 4.16 -1.24 13.37
C PRO A 69 4.03 0.21 13.88
N ALA A 70 5.00 0.68 14.68
CA ALA A 70 4.99 2.03 15.23
C ALA A 70 5.13 3.10 14.12
N GLU A 71 6.09 2.89 13.20
CA GLU A 71 6.31 3.84 12.09
C GLU A 71 5.11 3.88 11.13
N ILE A 72 4.41 2.73 10.94
CA ILE A 72 3.16 2.68 10.16
C ILE A 72 2.06 3.52 10.84
N ALA A 73 1.93 3.43 12.14
CA ALA A 73 0.96 4.23 12.89
C ALA A 73 1.30 5.73 12.82
N GLU A 74 2.58 6.09 12.93
CA GLU A 74 3.07 7.47 12.78
C GLU A 74 2.80 8.03 11.37
N MET A 75 2.93 7.22 10.32
CA MET A 75 2.59 7.61 8.95
C MET A 75 1.10 7.96 8.82
N VAL A 76 0.22 7.17 9.42
CA VAL A 76 -1.22 7.46 9.43
C VAL A 76 -1.48 8.75 10.22
N ALA A 77 -0.88 8.89 11.40
CA ALA A 77 -0.98 10.09 12.22
C ALA A 77 -0.44 11.36 11.51
N LEU A 78 0.62 11.23 10.70
CA LEU A 78 1.12 12.33 9.88
C LEU A 78 0.03 12.87 8.94
N GLY A 79 -0.71 11.98 8.28
CA GLY A 79 -1.84 12.37 7.41
C GLY A 79 -2.92 13.13 8.18
N GLU A 80 -3.27 12.64 9.37
CA GLU A 80 -4.27 13.27 10.23
C GLU A 80 -3.82 14.63 10.76
N ASN A 81 -2.61 14.71 11.26
CA ASN A 81 -2.06 15.94 11.83
C ASN A 81 -1.85 17.02 10.76
N THR A 82 -1.47 16.62 9.54
CA THR A 82 -1.18 17.56 8.45
C THR A 82 -2.44 18.04 7.72
N PHE A 83 -3.39 17.13 7.50
CA PHE A 83 -4.53 17.38 6.61
C PHE A 83 -5.88 17.28 7.35
N GLY A 84 -5.88 16.95 8.63
CA GLY A 84 -7.09 16.84 9.46
C GLY A 84 -7.81 15.50 9.35
N SER A 85 -7.39 14.60 8.45
CA SER A 85 -7.99 13.27 8.32
C SER A 85 -7.16 12.32 7.48
N VAL A 86 -7.41 11.02 7.63
CA VAL A 86 -7.08 9.98 6.65
C VAL A 86 -8.39 9.35 6.17
N ASP A 87 -8.74 9.64 4.94
CA ASP A 87 -10.00 9.19 4.33
C ASP A 87 -9.80 7.93 3.47
N ILE A 88 -8.65 7.82 2.83
CA ILE A 88 -8.31 6.72 1.94
C ILE A 88 -6.98 6.13 2.42
N LEU A 89 -6.96 4.82 2.63
CA LEU A 89 -5.74 4.06 2.91
C LEU A 89 -5.52 3.06 1.77
N VAL A 90 -4.37 3.15 1.10
CA VAL A 90 -3.94 2.18 0.10
C VAL A 90 -2.74 1.40 0.62
N ASN A 91 -2.95 0.16 0.98
CA ASN A 91 -1.90 -0.79 1.35
C ASN A 91 -1.35 -1.41 0.06
N ASN A 92 -0.28 -0.80 -0.47
CA ASN A 92 0.31 -1.21 -1.74
C ASN A 92 1.76 -1.69 -1.60
N ALA A 93 2.48 -1.28 -0.55
CA ALA A 93 3.85 -1.72 -0.33
C ALA A 93 3.99 -3.25 -0.45
N GLY A 94 5.03 -3.69 -1.11
CA GLY A 94 5.26 -5.12 -1.31
C GLY A 94 6.63 -5.42 -1.89
N ILE A 95 7.15 -6.57 -1.50
CA ILE A 95 8.41 -7.14 -2.00
C ILE A 95 8.17 -8.58 -2.44
N GLN A 96 9.12 -9.10 -3.21
CA GLN A 96 9.08 -10.46 -3.76
C GLN A 96 10.46 -11.09 -3.68
N PHE A 97 10.48 -12.40 -3.50
CA PHE A 97 11.66 -13.25 -3.63
C PHE A 97 11.26 -14.59 -4.27
N VAL A 98 12.12 -15.14 -5.11
CA VAL A 98 11.88 -16.41 -5.85
C VAL A 98 12.91 -17.42 -5.37
N SER A 99 12.44 -18.56 -4.85
CA SER A 99 13.28 -19.67 -4.41
C SER A 99 12.47 -20.95 -4.27
N PRO A 100 13.07 -22.16 -4.48
CA PRO A 100 12.48 -23.42 -4.04
C PRO A 100 12.11 -23.36 -2.55
N ILE A 101 11.10 -24.15 -2.16
CA ILE A 101 10.59 -24.09 -0.76
C ILE A 101 11.63 -24.53 0.26
N GLU A 102 12.42 -25.53 -0.07
CA GLU A 102 13.48 -26.09 0.77
C GLU A 102 14.66 -25.13 0.98
N ASP A 103 14.92 -24.26 0.00
CA ASP A 103 16.02 -23.28 0.00
C ASP A 103 15.52 -21.85 0.28
N PHE A 104 14.23 -21.67 0.63
CA PHE A 104 13.67 -20.35 0.83
C PHE A 104 14.25 -19.71 2.12
N PRO A 105 15.01 -18.59 2.02
CA PRO A 105 15.62 -17.97 3.21
C PRO A 105 14.57 -17.49 4.20
N ILE A 106 14.72 -17.83 5.48
CA ILE A 106 13.76 -17.49 6.54
C ILE A 106 13.58 -15.97 6.65
N GLU A 107 14.66 -15.22 6.57
CA GLU A 107 14.62 -13.75 6.63
C GLU A 107 13.86 -13.12 5.45
N LYS A 108 13.85 -13.78 4.28
CA LYS A 108 13.05 -13.33 3.12
C LYS A 108 11.57 -13.65 3.31
N TRP A 109 11.27 -14.81 3.89
CA TRP A 109 9.92 -15.18 4.27
C TRP A 109 9.36 -14.14 5.25
N ASP A 110 10.07 -13.90 6.36
CA ASP A 110 9.64 -12.98 7.41
C ASP A 110 9.43 -11.56 6.88
N ALA A 111 10.38 -11.06 6.08
CA ALA A 111 10.27 -9.74 5.47
C ALA A 111 9.06 -9.62 4.52
N ILE A 112 8.79 -10.65 3.71
CA ILE A 112 7.64 -10.67 2.79
C ILE A 112 6.33 -10.69 3.57
N ILE A 113 6.21 -11.51 4.60
CA ILE A 113 5.00 -11.54 5.44
C ILE A 113 4.82 -10.20 6.16
N ALA A 114 5.88 -9.64 6.72
CA ALA A 114 5.83 -8.35 7.41
C ALA A 114 5.34 -7.23 6.47
N ILE A 115 5.96 -7.09 5.29
CA ILE A 115 5.67 -5.99 4.36
C ILE A 115 4.38 -6.22 3.58
N ASN A 116 4.14 -7.43 3.05
CA ASN A 116 3.03 -7.67 2.13
C ASN A 116 1.70 -7.98 2.84
N LEU A 117 1.73 -8.37 4.11
CA LEU A 117 0.52 -8.74 4.86
C LEU A 117 0.39 -7.98 6.18
N SER A 118 1.37 -8.10 7.08
CA SER A 118 1.26 -7.51 8.42
C SER A 118 1.18 -5.99 8.38
N SER A 119 1.90 -5.34 7.46
CA SER A 119 1.85 -3.89 7.29
C SER A 119 0.44 -3.38 6.98
N ALA A 120 -0.30 -4.11 6.15
CA ALA A 120 -1.69 -3.77 5.82
C ALA A 120 -2.59 -3.86 7.06
N PHE A 121 -2.43 -4.90 7.89
CA PHE A 121 -3.13 -4.99 9.17
C PHE A 121 -2.81 -3.78 10.06
N HIS A 122 -1.54 -3.41 10.20
CA HIS A 122 -1.14 -2.27 11.03
C HIS A 122 -1.67 -0.93 10.50
N GLY A 123 -1.63 -0.72 9.18
CA GLY A 123 -2.20 0.47 8.54
C GLY A 123 -3.73 0.58 8.75
N ILE A 124 -4.44 -0.54 8.55
CA ILE A 124 -5.89 -0.63 8.79
C ILE A 124 -6.22 -0.35 10.26
N ARG A 125 -5.49 -0.99 11.18
CA ARG A 125 -5.66 -0.79 12.63
C ARG A 125 -5.49 0.67 13.03
N ALA A 126 -4.54 1.38 12.43
CA ALA A 126 -4.30 2.80 12.70
C ALA A 126 -5.39 3.70 12.10
N ALA A 127 -5.83 3.44 10.85
CA ALA A 127 -6.74 4.34 10.14
C ALA A 127 -8.22 4.16 10.53
N VAL A 128 -8.67 2.93 10.83
CA VAL A 128 -10.09 2.62 11.07
C VAL A 128 -10.73 3.43 12.19
N PRO A 129 -10.09 3.70 13.36
CA PRO A 129 -10.69 4.51 14.41
C PRO A 129 -11.10 5.91 13.93
N HIS A 130 -10.25 6.57 13.15
CA HIS A 130 -10.51 7.89 12.59
C HIS A 130 -11.59 7.86 11.51
N MET A 131 -11.55 6.87 10.62
CA MET A 131 -12.59 6.65 9.62
C MET A 131 -13.96 6.42 10.27
N LYS A 132 -14.03 5.63 11.35
CA LYS A 132 -15.26 5.41 12.14
C LYS A 132 -15.77 6.70 12.75
N LYS A 133 -14.90 7.49 13.39
CA LYS A 133 -15.27 8.79 13.97
C LYS A 133 -15.84 9.75 12.90
N LYS A 134 -15.28 9.71 11.69
CA LYS A 134 -15.73 10.54 10.55
C LYS A 134 -16.97 9.99 9.85
N GLY A 135 -17.31 8.71 10.04
CA GLY A 135 -18.40 8.02 9.36
C GLY A 135 -18.17 7.85 7.86
N TRP A 136 -16.89 7.76 7.43
CA TRP A 136 -16.51 7.55 6.05
C TRP A 136 -15.06 7.08 5.93
N GLY A 137 -14.79 6.10 5.06
CA GLY A 137 -13.45 5.64 4.76
C GLY A 137 -13.39 4.69 3.56
N ARG A 138 -12.23 4.64 2.92
CA ARG A 138 -11.94 3.71 1.82
C ARG A 138 -10.60 3.03 2.05
N ILE A 139 -10.62 1.73 2.21
CA ILE A 139 -9.42 0.90 2.36
C ILE A 139 -9.26 0.08 1.08
N ILE A 140 -8.10 0.17 0.46
CA ILE A 140 -7.76 -0.51 -0.77
C ILE A 140 -6.47 -1.29 -0.53
N ASN A 141 -6.53 -2.61 -0.67
CA ASN A 141 -5.39 -3.48 -0.52
C ASN A 141 -4.91 -3.96 -1.90
N THR A 142 -3.63 -3.75 -2.22
CA THR A 142 -3.04 -4.29 -3.44
C THR A 142 -2.70 -5.76 -3.21
N ALA A 143 -3.61 -6.63 -3.62
CA ALA A 143 -3.43 -8.07 -3.65
C ALA A 143 -2.59 -8.50 -4.88
N SER A 144 -2.96 -9.54 -5.58
CA SER A 144 -2.34 -10.05 -6.80
C SER A 144 -3.26 -11.08 -7.44
N ALA A 145 -3.07 -11.44 -8.70
CA ALA A 145 -3.59 -12.69 -9.25
C ALA A 145 -3.24 -13.88 -8.33
N HIS A 146 -2.10 -13.80 -7.65
CA HIS A 146 -1.66 -14.78 -6.64
C HIS A 146 -2.41 -14.71 -5.30
N SER A 147 -3.47 -13.95 -5.20
CA SER A 147 -4.47 -14.08 -4.11
C SER A 147 -5.60 -15.07 -4.45
N LEU A 148 -5.63 -15.54 -5.70
CA LEU A 148 -6.64 -16.47 -6.23
C LEU A 148 -6.02 -17.79 -6.70
N VAL A 149 -4.76 -17.74 -7.18
CA VAL A 149 -4.02 -18.89 -7.71
C VAL A 149 -2.60 -18.89 -7.19
N ALA A 150 -1.93 -20.04 -7.25
CA ALA A 150 -0.53 -20.19 -6.85
C ALA A 150 0.44 -20.02 -8.03
N SER A 151 1.72 -19.85 -7.70
CA SER A 151 2.85 -19.94 -8.61
C SER A 151 4.01 -20.66 -7.88
N PRO A 152 4.77 -21.52 -8.54
CA PRO A 152 5.94 -22.13 -7.92
C PRO A 152 6.97 -21.08 -7.50
N PHE A 153 7.83 -21.42 -6.59
CA PHE A 153 8.98 -20.63 -6.12
C PHE A 153 8.65 -19.27 -5.45
N LYS A 154 7.38 -19.01 -5.12
CA LYS A 154 6.89 -17.75 -4.55
C LYS A 154 6.11 -17.96 -3.25
N ALA A 155 6.52 -18.93 -2.41
CA ALA A 155 5.75 -19.39 -1.26
C ALA A 155 5.29 -18.24 -0.34
N ALA A 156 6.21 -17.39 0.12
CA ALA A 156 5.89 -16.29 1.03
C ALA A 156 4.96 -15.25 0.38
N TYR A 157 5.20 -14.92 -0.90
CA TYR A 157 4.37 -13.95 -1.62
C TYR A 157 2.95 -14.45 -1.82
N VAL A 158 2.80 -15.69 -2.29
CA VAL A 158 1.48 -16.32 -2.50
C VAL A 158 0.72 -16.40 -1.17
N ALA A 159 1.39 -16.84 -0.08
CA ALA A 159 0.79 -16.88 1.24
C ALA A 159 0.32 -15.49 1.70
N ALA A 160 1.17 -14.46 1.58
CA ALA A 160 0.83 -13.09 1.96
C ALA A 160 -0.34 -12.55 1.13
N LYS A 161 -0.38 -12.81 -0.19
CA LYS A 161 -1.43 -12.29 -1.07
C LYS A 161 -2.78 -13.01 -0.88
N HIS A 162 -2.79 -14.29 -0.54
CA HIS A 162 -4.01 -14.97 -0.07
C HIS A 162 -4.46 -14.41 1.29
N GLY A 163 -3.53 -14.17 2.21
CA GLY A 163 -3.81 -13.54 3.51
C GLY A 163 -4.45 -12.15 3.38
N ILE A 164 -3.95 -11.32 2.45
CA ILE A 164 -4.54 -10.00 2.16
C ILE A 164 -5.99 -10.11 1.70
N ALA A 165 -6.32 -11.08 0.87
CA ALA A 165 -7.70 -11.29 0.44
C ALA A 165 -8.62 -11.69 1.60
N GLY A 166 -8.12 -12.54 2.51
CA GLY A 166 -8.82 -12.90 3.75
C GLY A 166 -9.01 -11.70 4.67
N LEU A 167 -7.94 -10.95 4.97
CA LEU A 167 -7.98 -9.73 5.78
C LEU A 167 -8.99 -8.72 5.21
N THR A 168 -8.99 -8.51 3.91
CA THR A 168 -9.90 -7.59 3.23
C THR A 168 -11.36 -7.94 3.50
N LYS A 169 -11.72 -9.21 3.35
CA LYS A 169 -13.10 -9.70 3.56
C LYS A 169 -13.55 -9.50 5.02
N THR A 170 -12.69 -9.85 5.97
CA THR A 170 -12.98 -9.70 7.41
C THR A 170 -13.19 -8.22 7.76
N VAL A 171 -12.25 -7.36 7.37
CA VAL A 171 -12.36 -5.91 7.65
C VAL A 171 -13.59 -5.30 6.98
N ALA A 172 -13.91 -5.70 5.74
CA ALA A 172 -15.09 -5.21 5.05
C ALA A 172 -16.39 -5.46 5.84
N LEU A 173 -16.52 -6.65 6.43
CA LEU A 173 -17.67 -7.00 7.28
C LEU A 173 -17.70 -6.19 8.58
N GLU A 174 -16.54 -6.03 9.24
CA GLU A 174 -16.43 -5.30 10.52
C GLU A 174 -16.76 -3.81 10.43
N VAL A 175 -16.51 -3.18 9.27
CA VAL A 175 -16.66 -1.73 9.09
C VAL A 175 -17.87 -1.32 8.24
N ALA A 176 -18.64 -2.29 7.74
CA ALA A 176 -19.74 -2.04 6.79
C ALA A 176 -20.75 -1.02 7.30
N THR A 177 -21.16 -1.12 8.57
CA THR A 177 -22.15 -0.22 9.19
C THR A 177 -21.62 1.19 9.42
N ASN A 178 -20.30 1.41 9.32
CA ASN A 178 -19.65 2.70 9.52
C ASN A 178 -19.47 3.50 8.21
N LYS A 179 -20.06 3.09 7.09
CA LYS A 179 -19.88 3.68 5.76
C LYS A 179 -18.41 3.64 5.27
N ILE A 180 -17.67 2.66 5.76
CA ILE A 180 -16.30 2.37 5.36
C ILE A 180 -16.34 1.15 4.44
N THR A 181 -15.56 1.18 3.36
CA THR A 181 -15.37 -0.01 2.51
C THR A 181 -13.94 -0.48 2.55
N CYS A 182 -13.74 -1.81 2.51
CA CYS A 182 -12.44 -2.43 2.37
C CYS A 182 -12.49 -3.36 1.17
N ASN A 183 -11.64 -3.11 0.19
CA ASN A 183 -11.58 -3.89 -1.05
C ASN A 183 -10.13 -4.23 -1.39
N CYS A 184 -9.93 -5.28 -2.20
CA CYS A 184 -8.62 -5.55 -2.77
C CYS A 184 -8.68 -5.51 -4.30
N ILE A 185 -7.56 -5.11 -4.88
CA ILE A 185 -7.30 -5.17 -6.32
C ILE A 185 -6.26 -6.26 -6.53
N SER A 186 -6.52 -7.16 -7.47
CA SER A 186 -5.65 -8.31 -7.79
C SER A 186 -5.00 -8.15 -9.17
N PRO A 187 -3.95 -7.32 -9.31
CA PRO A 187 -3.28 -7.13 -10.59
C PRO A 187 -2.68 -8.42 -11.11
N GLY A 188 -2.66 -8.58 -12.42
CA GLY A 188 -1.78 -9.51 -13.11
C GLY A 188 -0.35 -8.94 -13.21
N TYR A 189 0.34 -9.24 -14.31
CA TYR A 189 1.64 -8.64 -14.58
C TYR A 189 1.47 -7.19 -15.04
N VAL A 190 1.93 -6.26 -14.20
CA VAL A 190 2.02 -4.84 -14.54
C VAL A 190 3.50 -4.49 -14.64
N TRP A 191 3.93 -3.94 -15.77
CA TRP A 191 5.33 -3.57 -15.97
C TRP A 191 5.75 -2.48 -14.95
N THR A 192 6.58 -2.87 -14.02
CA THR A 192 7.08 -2.03 -12.91
C THR A 192 8.51 -2.44 -12.58
N PRO A 193 9.29 -1.60 -11.88
CA PRO A 193 10.62 -1.97 -11.41
C PRO A 193 10.64 -3.26 -10.58
N LEU A 194 9.57 -3.56 -9.85
CA LEU A 194 9.44 -4.82 -9.11
C LEU A 194 9.36 -6.03 -10.04
N VAL A 195 8.55 -5.97 -11.08
CA VAL A 195 8.39 -7.06 -12.06
C VAL A 195 9.66 -7.21 -12.88
N GLU A 196 10.24 -6.13 -13.35
CA GLU A 196 11.48 -6.13 -14.14
C GLU A 196 12.63 -6.84 -13.41
N LYS A 197 12.81 -6.54 -12.12
CA LYS A 197 13.83 -7.18 -11.28
C LYS A 197 13.62 -8.68 -11.07
N GLN A 198 12.40 -9.18 -11.18
CA GLN A 198 12.10 -10.61 -10.97
C GLN A 198 12.34 -11.49 -12.22
N ILE A 199 12.37 -10.90 -13.41
CA ILE A 199 12.46 -11.68 -14.67
C ILE A 199 13.69 -12.59 -14.68
N PRO A 200 14.92 -12.12 -14.36
CA PRO A 200 16.10 -12.98 -14.37
C PRO A 200 16.00 -14.18 -13.43
N ASP A 201 15.43 -13.99 -12.25
CA ASP A 201 15.33 -15.04 -11.22
C ASP A 201 14.22 -16.04 -11.59
N THR A 202 13.12 -15.57 -12.15
CA THR A 202 12.03 -16.43 -12.63
C THR A 202 12.45 -17.26 -13.84
N MET A 203 13.38 -16.79 -14.66
CA MET A 203 13.90 -17.55 -15.82
C MET A 203 14.90 -18.64 -15.40
N LYS A 204 15.50 -18.56 -14.21
CA LYS A 204 16.46 -19.54 -13.69
C LYS A 204 15.80 -20.66 -12.86
N ALA A 205 14.62 -20.41 -12.34
CA ALA A 205 13.83 -21.33 -11.51
C ALA A 205 12.90 -22.21 -12.40
#